data_2f01fed4fe694f0fcefc0bb863b0a463
#
_entry.id   2f01fed4fe694f0fcefc0bb863b0a463
#
_cell.length_a   1.000
_cell.length_b   1.000
_cell.length_c   1.000
_cell.angle_alpha   90.00
_cell.angle_beta   90.00
_cell.angle_gamma   90.00
#
_symmetry.space_group_name_H-M   'P 1'
#
loop_
_entity.id
_entity.type
_entity.pdbx_description
1 polymer ?
#
loop_
_entity_poly.entity_id
_entity_poly.type
_entity_poly.pdbx_seq_one_letter_code
_entity_poly.pdbx_strand_id
1 'polypeptide(L)'
;MVEISRWALVLLMLFICSATAAEPDEDHHIKLTKEVVASEDIISQLISGEPVRYDNVTISGSLELAELQGSLSQPIKITNSIFLGPVRFAAASFDEPLDLQGCIFRDNVNFFGCRFAGGAGFAGVTFEGQADLRNTDFGGQASFLSAQFSEDASFRNSQFAGDGIFLNSSFARDVDFDFAQFQRLASFADARFVNVSFLETQFGGHTSFLNAKFHGNAAFAATRFAGSVVFREAGFLLGSTFGLSSFGGLADFTNVYFNKTAYFGGGKFTDLAYFVNARFDGDLNMEDSRLYNMRLDNVSLQEDSKINLNNADFTKLEVRWAVIKDRLVYNGAAYLALVKNYKSLEWFDDADDCYYQYRRIGQDQAPWGWGKISDLISWLSCGYGVRVSYTAFWCLFTILFFGVIFWAGKGMNKFEIVGMELPGDHRLRPTARVSFTDALYFSIAMFTTSQAPVNTYPVGFYRHLAMAEGILGWFFLGLFVVVLSGVLIR
;
A
#
# COMPACT_ATOMS: atom_id res chain seq x y z
N MET A 1 5.00 -25.32 -12.00
CA MET A 1 3.97 -26.14 -12.71
C MET A 1 2.72 -26.33 -11.84
N VAL A 2 2.44 -25.39 -10.91
CA VAL A 2 1.25 -25.41 -10.00
C VAL A 2 0.38 -24.17 -10.16
N GLU A 3 0.82 -23.16 -10.94
CA GLU A 3 0.06 -21.90 -11.15
C GLU A 3 -1.00 -21.97 -12.28
N ILE A 4 -0.94 -22.95 -13.15
CA ILE A 4 -1.84 -23.03 -14.32
C ILE A 4 -3.24 -23.57 -13.94
N SER A 5 -3.38 -24.28 -12.82
CA SER A 5 -4.68 -24.86 -12.42
C SER A 5 -5.63 -23.87 -11.71
N ARG A 6 -5.11 -22.74 -11.19
CA ARG A 6 -5.94 -21.71 -10.52
C ARG A 6 -6.63 -20.76 -11.49
N TRP A 7 -6.05 -20.52 -12.64
CA TRP A 7 -6.65 -19.68 -13.70
C TRP A 7 -7.78 -20.41 -14.47
N ALA A 8 -7.75 -21.73 -14.49
CA ALA A 8 -8.81 -22.54 -15.12
C ALA A 8 -10.16 -22.46 -14.39
N LEU A 9 -10.14 -22.25 -13.05
CA LEU A 9 -11.39 -22.12 -12.27
C LEU A 9 -12.03 -20.75 -12.45
N VAL A 10 -11.23 -19.69 -12.58
CA VAL A 10 -11.71 -18.31 -12.84
C VAL A 10 -12.26 -18.20 -14.28
N LEU A 11 -11.62 -18.85 -15.25
CA LEU A 11 -12.08 -18.90 -16.63
C LEU A 11 -13.35 -19.77 -16.78
N LEU A 12 -13.53 -20.82 -16.01
CA LEU A 12 -14.73 -21.66 -16.06
C LEU A 12 -15.95 -20.91 -15.49
N MET A 13 -15.78 -20.00 -14.53
CA MET A 13 -16.86 -19.13 -14.05
C MET A 13 -17.21 -18.01 -15.05
N LEU A 14 -16.27 -17.56 -15.89
CA LEU A 14 -16.52 -16.57 -16.95
C LEU A 14 -17.24 -17.17 -18.16
N PHE A 15 -17.14 -18.48 -18.39
CA PHE A 15 -17.78 -19.14 -19.55
C PHE A 15 -19.26 -19.49 -19.35
N ILE A 16 -19.77 -19.46 -18.12
CA ILE A 16 -21.21 -19.71 -17.82
C ILE A 16 -22.06 -18.44 -18.01
N CYS A 17 -21.44 -17.26 -18.15
CA CYS A 17 -22.14 -15.98 -18.29
C CYS A 17 -22.21 -15.43 -19.72
N SER A 18 -21.78 -16.17 -20.76
CA SER A 18 -21.91 -15.75 -22.16
C SER A 18 -23.03 -16.48 -22.90
N ALA A 19 -24.24 -16.41 -22.38
CA ALA A 19 -25.43 -16.82 -23.12
C ALA A 19 -26.33 -15.61 -23.37
N THR A 20 -26.24 -15.14 -24.62
CA THR A 20 -27.24 -14.37 -25.36
C THR A 20 -27.61 -12.96 -24.88
N ALA A 21 -26.86 -11.97 -25.38
CA ALA A 21 -27.46 -10.68 -25.68
C ALA A 21 -28.36 -10.86 -26.92
N ALA A 22 -29.66 -10.88 -26.73
CA ALA A 22 -30.64 -10.71 -27.81
C ALA A 22 -30.81 -9.19 -28.04
N GLU A 23 -30.76 -8.77 -29.29
CA GLU A 23 -31.05 -7.39 -29.71
C GLU A 23 -32.47 -7.00 -29.30
N PRO A 24 -32.75 -5.70 -29.01
CA PRO A 24 -34.09 -5.24 -28.70
C PRO A 24 -34.90 -5.23 -29.99
N ASP A 25 -35.89 -6.08 -30.09
CA ASP A 25 -36.94 -6.03 -31.09
C ASP A 25 -37.98 -4.99 -30.66
N GLU A 26 -38.22 -4.01 -31.55
CA GLU A 26 -39.19 -2.93 -31.36
C GLU A 26 -40.62 -3.42 -31.46
N ASP A 27 -41.48 -2.88 -30.59
CA ASP A 27 -42.95 -2.85 -30.66
C ASP A 27 -43.70 -4.18 -30.62
N HIS A 28 -43.85 -4.72 -29.41
CA HIS A 28 -45.13 -5.36 -29.04
C HIS A 28 -45.45 -5.03 -27.57
N HIS A 29 -46.28 -4.04 -27.34
CA HIS A 29 -46.98 -3.81 -26.06
C HIS A 29 -47.96 -4.96 -25.79
N ILE A 30 -47.42 -6.15 -25.47
CA ILE A 30 -48.16 -7.14 -24.75
C ILE A 30 -48.06 -6.76 -23.27
N LYS A 31 -49.10 -6.08 -22.74
CA LYS A 31 -49.31 -6.01 -21.29
C LYS A 31 -49.55 -7.45 -20.82
N LEU A 32 -48.47 -8.19 -20.57
CA LEU A 32 -48.50 -9.38 -19.72
C LEU A 32 -48.82 -8.87 -18.31
N THR A 33 -50.12 -8.82 -17.95
CA THR A 33 -50.53 -8.67 -16.57
C THR A 33 -50.04 -9.96 -15.86
N LYS A 34 -48.98 -9.84 -15.05
CA LYS A 34 -48.57 -10.96 -14.20
C LYS A 34 -49.79 -11.42 -13.38
N GLU A 35 -49.98 -12.74 -13.23
CA GLU A 35 -50.96 -13.30 -12.33
C GLU A 35 -50.79 -12.68 -10.94
N VAL A 36 -51.87 -12.26 -10.31
CA VAL A 36 -51.86 -11.68 -8.96
C VAL A 36 -52.19 -12.78 -7.95
N VAL A 37 -51.28 -13.00 -7.03
CA VAL A 37 -51.44 -13.95 -5.91
C VAL A 37 -51.57 -13.16 -4.62
N ALA A 38 -52.54 -13.47 -3.79
CA ALA A 38 -52.69 -12.86 -2.48
C ALA A 38 -51.63 -13.40 -1.51
N SER A 39 -51.05 -12.52 -0.67
CA SER A 39 -50.06 -12.94 0.35
C SER A 39 -50.67 -13.98 1.34
N GLU A 40 -51.99 -13.88 1.61
CA GLU A 40 -52.73 -14.81 2.48
C GLU A 40 -52.70 -16.23 1.93
N ASP A 41 -52.71 -16.44 0.60
CA ASP A 41 -52.64 -17.75 -0.03
C ASP A 41 -51.27 -18.38 0.22
N ILE A 42 -50.22 -17.58 0.10
CA ILE A 42 -48.82 -18.01 0.39
C ILE A 42 -48.67 -18.36 1.88
N ILE A 43 -49.20 -17.50 2.77
CA ILE A 43 -49.16 -17.73 4.21
C ILE A 43 -49.91 -19.04 4.56
N SER A 44 -51.07 -19.27 3.96
CA SER A 44 -51.86 -20.48 4.17
C SER A 44 -51.10 -21.75 3.76
N GLN A 45 -50.38 -21.72 2.60
CA GLN A 45 -49.55 -22.83 2.16
C GLN A 45 -48.36 -23.06 3.12
N LEU A 46 -47.71 -21.99 3.61
CA LEU A 46 -46.62 -22.09 4.57
C LEU A 46 -47.09 -22.70 5.90
N ILE A 47 -48.29 -22.31 6.41
CA ILE A 47 -48.86 -22.84 7.63
C ILE A 47 -49.31 -24.31 7.47
N SER A 48 -49.84 -24.68 6.29
CA SER A 48 -50.23 -26.07 6.03
C SER A 48 -49.04 -27.01 5.77
N GLY A 49 -47.83 -26.47 5.65
CA GLY A 49 -46.60 -27.20 5.33
C GLY A 49 -46.54 -27.66 3.88
N GLU A 50 -47.25 -27.00 2.99
CA GLU A 50 -47.19 -27.25 1.54
C GLU A 50 -46.00 -26.50 0.90
N PRO A 51 -45.34 -27.08 -0.16
CA PRO A 51 -44.30 -26.40 -0.88
C PRO A 51 -44.85 -25.16 -1.58
N VAL A 52 -44.16 -24.01 -1.39
CA VAL A 52 -44.50 -22.74 -2.06
C VAL A 52 -43.73 -22.65 -3.35
N ARG A 53 -44.40 -22.58 -4.49
CA ARG A 53 -43.76 -22.48 -5.80
C ARG A 53 -44.51 -21.51 -6.72
N TYR A 54 -43.93 -20.36 -6.93
CA TYR A 54 -44.44 -19.33 -7.86
C TYR A 54 -43.33 -18.81 -8.78
N ASP A 55 -43.67 -18.53 -10.01
CA ASP A 55 -42.75 -17.89 -10.95
C ASP A 55 -43.50 -16.82 -11.74
N ASN A 56 -42.90 -15.65 -11.90
CA ASN A 56 -43.42 -14.54 -12.69
C ASN A 56 -44.84 -14.07 -12.26
N VAL A 57 -45.09 -13.98 -10.96
CA VAL A 57 -46.36 -13.51 -10.38
C VAL A 57 -46.20 -12.15 -9.70
N THR A 58 -47.35 -11.48 -9.42
CA THR A 58 -47.39 -10.29 -8.55
C THR A 58 -48.04 -10.68 -7.24
N ILE A 59 -47.31 -10.53 -6.12
CA ILE A 59 -47.80 -10.85 -4.78
C ILE A 59 -48.34 -9.54 -4.19
N SER A 60 -49.65 -9.56 -3.88
CA SER A 60 -50.36 -8.42 -3.28
C SER A 60 -50.55 -8.66 -1.77
N GLY A 61 -50.45 -7.56 -1.03
CA GLY A 61 -50.57 -7.58 0.42
C GLY A 61 -49.21 -7.72 1.14
N SER A 62 -49.28 -7.79 2.46
CA SER A 62 -48.10 -7.95 3.33
C SER A 62 -47.85 -9.43 3.58
N LEU A 63 -46.62 -9.90 3.42
CA LEU A 63 -46.23 -11.26 3.72
C LEU A 63 -45.57 -11.30 5.10
N GLU A 64 -46.35 -11.62 6.13
CA GLU A 64 -45.93 -11.63 7.53
C GLU A 64 -45.98 -13.01 8.14
N LEU A 65 -44.87 -13.49 8.76
CA LEU A 65 -44.76 -14.79 9.41
C LEU A 65 -44.60 -14.66 10.93
N ALA A 66 -45.04 -13.55 11.53
CA ALA A 66 -44.87 -13.27 12.96
C ALA A 66 -45.57 -14.33 13.89
N GLU A 67 -46.49 -15.14 13.37
CA GLU A 67 -47.22 -16.13 14.15
C GLU A 67 -46.73 -17.57 13.96
N LEU A 68 -45.76 -17.81 13.08
CA LEU A 68 -45.24 -19.17 12.85
C LEU A 68 -44.27 -19.56 13.96
N GLN A 69 -44.77 -20.33 14.93
CA GLN A 69 -43.95 -21.02 15.92
C GLN A 69 -43.39 -22.31 15.30
N GLY A 70 -42.12 -22.26 14.85
CA GLY A 70 -41.46 -23.46 14.32
C GLY A 70 -40.60 -23.19 13.10
N SER A 71 -39.97 -24.23 12.58
CA SER A 71 -39.17 -24.14 11.35
C SER A 71 -40.03 -24.44 10.11
N LEU A 72 -39.76 -23.74 9.02
CA LEU A 72 -40.32 -24.00 7.70
C LEU A 72 -39.49 -25.11 7.04
N SER A 73 -40.02 -26.32 7.06
CA SER A 73 -39.33 -27.53 6.56
C SER A 73 -39.66 -27.85 5.11
N GLN A 74 -40.34 -26.95 4.40
CA GLN A 74 -40.66 -27.10 2.99
C GLN A 74 -39.88 -26.08 2.16
N PRO A 75 -39.44 -26.43 0.93
CA PRO A 75 -38.76 -25.52 0.08
C PRO A 75 -39.68 -24.38 -0.40
N ILE A 76 -39.19 -23.18 -0.34
CA ILE A 76 -39.86 -21.97 -0.83
C ILE A 76 -39.13 -21.47 -2.06
N LYS A 77 -39.81 -21.49 -3.18
CA LYS A 77 -39.31 -20.99 -4.44
C LYS A 77 -40.29 -20.00 -5.07
N ILE A 78 -39.97 -18.74 -4.99
CA ILE A 78 -40.73 -17.66 -5.63
C ILE A 78 -39.74 -16.89 -6.50
N THR A 79 -39.83 -17.04 -7.82
CA THR A 79 -38.82 -16.47 -8.74
C THR A 79 -39.45 -15.45 -9.69
N ASN A 80 -38.64 -14.46 -10.16
CA ASN A 80 -39.03 -13.46 -11.16
C ASN A 80 -40.31 -12.69 -10.81
N SER A 81 -40.67 -12.61 -9.54
CA SER A 81 -41.98 -12.15 -9.02
C SER A 81 -41.84 -10.76 -8.35
N ILE A 82 -42.96 -10.05 -8.22
CA ILE A 82 -42.99 -8.71 -7.64
C ILE A 82 -43.78 -8.77 -6.33
N PHE A 83 -43.19 -8.40 -5.22
CA PHE A 83 -43.82 -8.20 -3.93
C PHE A 83 -44.24 -6.73 -3.80
N LEU A 84 -45.54 -6.46 -3.75
CA LEU A 84 -46.06 -5.09 -3.65
C LEU A 84 -46.06 -4.54 -2.21
N GLY A 85 -46.26 -5.40 -1.24
CA GLY A 85 -46.26 -5.04 0.17
C GLY A 85 -44.98 -5.49 0.90
N PRO A 86 -44.87 -5.13 2.18
CA PRO A 86 -43.69 -5.48 2.98
C PRO A 86 -43.62 -7.00 3.25
N VAL A 87 -42.38 -7.49 3.33
CA VAL A 87 -42.08 -8.87 3.69
C VAL A 87 -41.44 -8.88 5.08
N ARG A 88 -42.07 -9.59 6.05
CA ARG A 88 -41.62 -9.62 7.43
C ARG A 88 -41.52 -11.06 7.91
N PHE A 89 -40.32 -11.63 7.89
CA PHE A 89 -40.00 -13.00 8.30
C PHE A 89 -39.12 -13.02 9.56
N ALA A 90 -39.14 -11.94 10.36
CA ALA A 90 -38.28 -11.83 11.52
C ALA A 90 -38.31 -13.09 12.41
N ALA A 91 -37.09 -13.57 12.76
CA ALA A 91 -36.85 -14.77 13.56
C ALA A 91 -37.38 -16.09 12.97
N ALA A 92 -37.77 -16.13 11.69
CA ALA A 92 -38.18 -17.37 11.02
C ALA A 92 -36.96 -18.29 10.76
N SER A 93 -37.20 -19.62 10.84
CA SER A 93 -36.22 -20.64 10.51
C SER A 93 -36.63 -21.38 9.23
N PHE A 94 -35.74 -21.45 8.27
CA PHE A 94 -35.93 -22.16 6.99
C PHE A 94 -34.94 -23.34 6.97
N ASP A 95 -35.46 -24.55 7.10
CA ASP A 95 -34.65 -25.78 7.09
C ASP A 95 -34.24 -26.15 5.66
N GLU A 96 -35.11 -25.90 4.69
CA GLU A 96 -34.88 -26.09 3.25
C GLU A 96 -34.46 -24.77 2.56
N PRO A 97 -33.90 -24.84 1.34
CA PRO A 97 -33.49 -23.64 0.62
C PRO A 97 -34.62 -22.65 0.34
N LEU A 98 -34.36 -21.38 0.57
CA LEU A 98 -35.21 -20.27 0.13
C LEU A 98 -34.66 -19.75 -1.21
N ASP A 99 -35.48 -19.77 -2.28
CA ASP A 99 -35.11 -19.25 -3.60
C ASP A 99 -36.05 -18.10 -4.01
N LEU A 100 -35.51 -16.89 -4.02
CA LEU A 100 -36.20 -15.65 -4.38
C LEU A 100 -35.54 -14.96 -5.61
N GLN A 101 -34.85 -15.73 -6.45
CA GLN A 101 -34.09 -15.22 -7.57
C GLN A 101 -34.94 -14.35 -8.51
N GLY A 102 -34.40 -13.19 -8.91
CA GLY A 102 -35.01 -12.25 -9.87
C GLY A 102 -36.26 -11.53 -9.34
N CYS A 103 -36.56 -11.63 -8.03
CA CYS A 103 -37.70 -10.94 -7.43
C CYS A 103 -37.45 -9.44 -7.25
N ILE A 104 -38.56 -8.68 -7.20
CA ILE A 104 -38.57 -7.25 -6.90
C ILE A 104 -39.41 -7.02 -5.65
N PHE A 105 -38.78 -6.47 -4.62
CA PHE A 105 -39.48 -6.06 -3.39
C PHE A 105 -39.68 -4.54 -3.45
N ARG A 106 -40.96 -4.13 -3.59
CA ARG A 106 -41.34 -2.71 -3.68
C ARG A 106 -41.29 -1.98 -2.33
N ASP A 107 -41.41 -2.72 -1.26
CA ASP A 107 -41.46 -2.21 0.11
C ASP A 107 -40.35 -2.87 0.95
N ASN A 108 -40.29 -2.54 2.23
CA ASN A 108 -39.27 -3.01 3.14
C ASN A 108 -39.28 -4.52 3.32
N VAL A 109 -38.10 -5.08 3.45
CA VAL A 109 -37.89 -6.50 3.73
C VAL A 109 -37.20 -6.65 5.07
N ASN A 110 -37.78 -7.47 5.95
CA ASN A 110 -37.24 -7.75 7.27
C ASN A 110 -37.03 -9.28 7.45
N PHE A 111 -35.74 -9.67 7.44
CA PHE A 111 -35.21 -10.99 7.75
C PHE A 111 -34.43 -11.00 9.07
N PHE A 112 -34.68 -10.03 9.96
CA PHE A 112 -33.97 -9.92 11.23
C PHE A 112 -34.02 -11.21 12.03
N GLY A 113 -32.84 -11.75 12.41
CA GLY A 113 -32.74 -12.96 13.21
C GLY A 113 -33.19 -14.24 12.51
N CYS A 114 -33.41 -14.23 11.20
CA CYS A 114 -33.75 -15.42 10.43
C CYS A 114 -32.61 -16.44 10.40
N ARG A 115 -32.98 -17.72 10.26
CA ARG A 115 -32.04 -18.80 10.00
C ARG A 115 -32.35 -19.48 8.68
N PHE A 116 -31.37 -19.54 7.76
CA PHE A 116 -31.46 -20.21 6.46
C PHE A 116 -30.53 -21.43 6.45
N ALA A 117 -30.99 -22.56 6.97
CA ALA A 117 -30.14 -23.76 7.11
C ALA A 117 -29.79 -24.38 5.76
N GLY A 118 -30.71 -24.40 4.81
CA GLY A 118 -30.52 -24.93 3.45
C GLY A 118 -29.86 -23.97 2.47
N GLY A 119 -29.67 -22.72 2.90
CA GLY A 119 -29.13 -21.63 2.06
C GLY A 119 -30.24 -20.69 1.56
N ALA A 120 -29.79 -19.55 0.97
CA ALA A 120 -30.69 -18.47 0.54
C ALA A 120 -30.25 -17.89 -0.83
N GLY A 121 -31.17 -17.95 -1.81
CA GLY A 121 -30.98 -17.47 -3.16
C GLY A 121 -31.67 -16.12 -3.40
N PHE A 122 -30.88 -15.04 -3.45
CA PHE A 122 -31.30 -13.68 -3.77
C PHE A 122 -30.65 -13.18 -5.05
N ALA A 123 -30.26 -14.08 -5.94
CA ALA A 123 -29.57 -13.67 -7.17
C ALA A 123 -30.49 -12.81 -8.06
N GLY A 124 -29.99 -11.65 -8.52
CA GLY A 124 -30.75 -10.70 -9.35
C GLY A 124 -31.96 -10.06 -8.66
N VAL A 125 -32.05 -10.15 -7.33
CA VAL A 125 -33.13 -9.50 -6.58
C VAL A 125 -32.94 -7.98 -6.56
N THR A 126 -34.06 -7.25 -6.65
CA THR A 126 -34.09 -5.80 -6.42
C THR A 126 -34.88 -5.50 -5.13
N PHE A 127 -34.20 -4.91 -4.16
CA PHE A 127 -34.81 -4.34 -2.96
C PHE A 127 -34.99 -2.85 -3.18
N GLU A 128 -36.26 -2.41 -3.43
CA GLU A 128 -36.57 -0.98 -3.59
C GLU A 128 -36.74 -0.29 -2.23
N GLY A 129 -37.21 -1.03 -1.20
CA GLY A 129 -37.24 -0.60 0.20
C GLY A 129 -36.00 -1.01 0.99
N GLN A 130 -36.01 -0.69 2.28
CA GLN A 130 -34.94 -1.08 3.20
C GLN A 130 -34.89 -2.61 3.35
N ALA A 131 -33.64 -3.15 3.47
CA ALA A 131 -33.39 -4.57 3.65
C ALA A 131 -32.73 -4.83 5.00
N ASP A 132 -33.46 -5.36 5.95
CA ASP A 132 -32.95 -5.71 7.28
C ASP A 132 -32.63 -7.20 7.39
N LEU A 133 -31.35 -7.56 7.33
CA LEU A 133 -30.83 -8.91 7.47
C LEU A 133 -29.90 -9.00 8.71
N ARG A 134 -30.11 -8.17 9.72
CA ARG A 134 -29.28 -8.18 10.94
C ARG A 134 -29.51 -9.46 11.73
N ASN A 135 -28.45 -9.95 12.38
CA ASN A 135 -28.47 -11.18 13.20
C ASN A 135 -28.92 -12.44 12.43
N THR A 136 -28.84 -12.44 11.11
CA THR A 136 -29.27 -13.57 10.26
C THR A 136 -28.18 -14.66 10.23
N ASP A 137 -28.61 -15.92 10.31
CA ASP A 137 -27.75 -17.10 10.19
C ASP A 137 -27.95 -17.78 8.82
N PHE A 138 -26.97 -17.68 7.94
CA PHE A 138 -26.91 -18.37 6.66
C PHE A 138 -26.06 -19.64 6.81
N GLY A 139 -26.74 -20.75 7.19
CA GLY A 139 -26.09 -22.04 7.36
C GLY A 139 -25.56 -22.64 6.05
N GLY A 140 -26.30 -22.47 4.95
CA GLY A 140 -25.88 -22.81 3.60
C GLY A 140 -25.31 -21.61 2.83
N GLN A 141 -25.15 -21.76 1.51
CA GLN A 141 -24.75 -20.67 0.64
C GLN A 141 -25.77 -19.53 0.63
N ALA A 142 -25.32 -18.29 0.76
CA ALA A 142 -26.12 -17.08 0.59
C ALA A 142 -25.71 -16.36 -0.68
N SER A 143 -26.60 -16.32 -1.68
CA SER A 143 -26.30 -15.72 -2.98
C SER A 143 -27.06 -14.43 -3.20
N PHE A 144 -26.34 -13.31 -3.22
CA PHE A 144 -26.79 -11.98 -3.60
C PHE A 144 -26.16 -11.56 -4.93
N LEU A 145 -25.86 -12.53 -5.80
CA LEU A 145 -25.28 -12.29 -7.12
C LEU A 145 -26.12 -11.27 -7.91
N SER A 146 -25.51 -10.16 -8.33
CA SER A 146 -26.19 -9.08 -9.07
C SER A 146 -27.42 -8.50 -8.35
N ALA A 147 -27.53 -8.64 -7.04
CA ALA A 147 -28.60 -8.04 -6.26
C ALA A 147 -28.46 -6.51 -6.21
N GLN A 148 -29.60 -5.81 -6.22
CA GLN A 148 -29.67 -4.36 -6.18
C GLN A 148 -30.39 -3.89 -4.91
N PHE A 149 -29.74 -3.03 -4.15
CA PHE A 149 -30.30 -2.40 -2.94
C PHE A 149 -30.44 -0.90 -3.21
N SER A 150 -31.68 -0.42 -3.32
CA SER A 150 -31.98 0.99 -3.63
C SER A 150 -31.97 1.89 -2.40
N GLU A 151 -32.28 1.32 -1.23
CA GLU A 151 -32.25 1.97 0.08
C GLU A 151 -31.23 1.26 0.99
N ASP A 152 -31.20 1.64 2.26
CA ASP A 152 -30.25 1.10 3.23
C ASP A 152 -30.41 -0.42 3.42
N ALA A 153 -29.30 -1.11 3.53
CA ALA A 153 -29.25 -2.54 3.79
C ALA A 153 -28.37 -2.85 5.01
N SER A 154 -28.81 -3.76 5.87
CA SER A 154 -27.99 -4.13 7.02
C SER A 154 -27.87 -5.64 7.16
N PHE A 155 -26.61 -6.11 7.19
CA PHE A 155 -26.17 -7.47 7.49
C PHE A 155 -25.42 -7.51 8.83
N ARG A 156 -25.66 -6.52 9.69
CA ARG A 156 -24.94 -6.39 10.96
C ARG A 156 -25.09 -7.64 11.81
N ASN A 157 -23.97 -8.15 12.36
CA ASN A 157 -23.92 -9.35 13.20
C ASN A 157 -24.46 -10.63 12.52
N SER A 158 -24.50 -10.68 11.18
CA SER A 158 -24.92 -11.88 10.46
C SER A 158 -23.80 -12.90 10.36
N GLN A 159 -24.18 -14.18 10.27
CA GLN A 159 -23.28 -15.32 10.15
C GLN A 159 -23.47 -16.01 8.80
N PHE A 160 -22.37 -16.14 8.03
CA PHE A 160 -22.33 -16.86 6.77
C PHE A 160 -21.45 -18.10 6.94
N ALA A 161 -22.08 -19.21 7.31
CA ALA A 161 -21.38 -20.48 7.47
C ALA A 161 -21.04 -21.12 6.12
N GLY A 162 -21.87 -20.91 5.10
CA GLY A 162 -21.58 -21.20 3.70
C GLY A 162 -20.89 -20.07 3.01
N ASP A 163 -20.83 -20.13 1.66
CA ASP A 163 -20.27 -19.07 0.84
C ASP A 163 -21.23 -17.87 0.78
N GLY A 164 -20.69 -16.66 1.00
CA GLY A 164 -21.41 -15.37 0.87
C GLY A 164 -21.09 -14.70 -0.45
N ILE A 165 -22.02 -14.70 -1.40
CA ILE A 165 -21.80 -14.24 -2.78
C ILE A 165 -22.52 -12.91 -3.02
N PHE A 166 -21.76 -11.82 -3.11
CA PHE A 166 -22.23 -10.48 -3.44
C PHE A 166 -21.60 -9.99 -4.76
N LEU A 167 -21.24 -10.94 -5.64
CA LEU A 167 -20.63 -10.63 -6.95
C LEU A 167 -21.56 -9.72 -7.76
N ASN A 168 -21.03 -8.61 -8.29
CA ASN A 168 -21.75 -7.61 -9.11
C ASN A 168 -22.99 -7.01 -8.40
N SER A 169 -23.07 -7.07 -7.06
CA SER A 169 -24.14 -6.43 -6.32
C SER A 169 -23.98 -4.88 -6.27
N SER A 170 -25.07 -4.17 -6.06
CA SER A 170 -25.09 -2.72 -6.05
C SER A 170 -25.87 -2.20 -4.83
N PHE A 171 -25.22 -1.34 -4.05
CA PHE A 171 -25.78 -0.68 -2.88
C PHE A 171 -25.83 0.84 -3.16
N ALA A 172 -27.02 1.34 -3.41
CA ALA A 172 -27.25 2.75 -3.78
C ALA A 172 -27.26 3.69 -2.58
N ARG A 173 -27.31 3.16 -1.36
CA ARG A 173 -27.27 3.84 -0.06
C ARG A 173 -26.27 3.18 0.86
N ASP A 174 -26.44 3.37 2.17
CA ASP A 174 -25.55 2.81 3.18
C ASP A 174 -25.77 1.30 3.33
N VAL A 175 -24.66 0.55 3.45
CA VAL A 175 -24.71 -0.85 3.79
C VAL A 175 -23.80 -1.17 4.98
N ASP A 176 -24.34 -1.95 5.92
CA ASP A 176 -23.71 -2.28 7.18
C ASP A 176 -23.47 -3.80 7.29
N PHE A 177 -22.19 -4.20 7.31
CA PHE A 177 -21.71 -5.55 7.58
C PHE A 177 -20.98 -5.64 8.94
N ASP A 178 -21.12 -4.63 9.84
CA ASP A 178 -20.39 -4.64 11.10
C ASP A 178 -20.63 -5.91 11.91
N PHE A 179 -19.55 -6.45 12.47
CA PHE A 179 -19.56 -7.68 13.26
C PHE A 179 -20.03 -8.93 12.50
N ALA A 180 -20.23 -8.85 11.17
CA ALA A 180 -20.58 -10.02 10.37
C ALA A 180 -19.43 -11.04 10.33
N GLN A 181 -19.79 -12.34 10.20
CA GLN A 181 -18.83 -13.42 10.17
C GLN A 181 -18.99 -14.25 8.90
N PHE A 182 -17.97 -14.28 8.06
CA PHE A 182 -17.90 -15.12 6.86
C PHE A 182 -16.92 -16.26 7.12
N GLN A 183 -17.42 -17.49 7.27
CA GLN A 183 -16.57 -18.64 7.61
C GLN A 183 -15.83 -19.19 6.38
N ARG A 184 -16.41 -19.06 5.18
CA ARG A 184 -15.88 -19.56 3.92
C ARG A 184 -15.58 -18.43 2.93
N LEU A 185 -15.88 -18.66 1.65
CA LEU A 185 -15.69 -17.64 0.62
C LEU A 185 -16.62 -16.45 0.84
N ALA A 186 -16.07 -15.23 0.75
CA ALA A 186 -16.83 -14.00 0.66
C ALA A 186 -16.46 -13.28 -0.63
N SER A 187 -17.42 -13.12 -1.55
CA SER A 187 -17.16 -12.50 -2.84
C SER A 187 -17.95 -11.21 -3.00
N PHE A 188 -17.25 -10.09 -3.04
CA PHE A 188 -17.75 -8.76 -3.37
C PHE A 188 -17.12 -8.25 -4.69
N ALA A 189 -16.70 -9.16 -5.56
CA ALA A 189 -16.08 -8.78 -6.82
C ALA A 189 -17.10 -8.00 -7.68
N ASP A 190 -16.63 -6.96 -8.39
CA ASP A 190 -17.43 -6.04 -9.20
C ASP A 190 -18.58 -5.33 -8.43
N ALA A 191 -18.64 -5.44 -7.09
CA ALA A 191 -19.68 -4.80 -6.29
C ALA A 191 -19.50 -3.28 -6.27
N ARG A 192 -20.63 -2.55 -6.15
CA ARG A 192 -20.66 -1.09 -6.08
C ARG A 192 -21.29 -0.64 -4.77
N PHE A 193 -20.56 0.19 -4.04
CA PHE A 193 -20.97 0.73 -2.74
C PHE A 193 -21.03 2.24 -2.78
N VAL A 194 -22.09 2.85 -2.25
CA VAL A 194 -22.04 4.27 -1.89
C VAL A 194 -21.26 4.38 -0.58
N ASN A 195 -21.81 4.04 0.58
CA ASN A 195 -21.03 3.89 1.80
C ASN A 195 -21.14 2.44 2.31
N VAL A 196 -20.02 1.94 2.85
CA VAL A 196 -20.03 0.58 3.42
C VAL A 196 -19.22 0.52 4.71
N SER A 197 -19.73 -0.22 5.68
CA SER A 197 -19.03 -0.55 6.91
C SER A 197 -18.84 -2.05 7.07
N PHE A 198 -17.59 -2.44 7.33
CA PHE A 198 -17.14 -3.78 7.71
C PHE A 198 -16.44 -3.75 9.08
N LEU A 199 -16.83 -2.81 9.96
CA LEU A 199 -16.22 -2.66 11.29
C LEU A 199 -16.26 -3.98 12.06
N GLU A 200 -15.09 -4.44 12.53
CA GLU A 200 -14.94 -5.70 13.29
C GLU A 200 -15.50 -6.96 12.57
N THR A 201 -15.68 -6.88 11.24
CA THR A 201 -16.09 -8.03 10.42
C THR A 201 -15.00 -9.10 10.38
N GLN A 202 -15.38 -10.36 10.38
CA GLN A 202 -14.46 -11.49 10.34
C GLN A 202 -14.62 -12.29 9.04
N PHE A 203 -13.55 -12.37 8.26
CA PHE A 203 -13.44 -13.18 7.06
C PHE A 203 -12.51 -14.37 7.34
N GLY A 204 -13.08 -15.56 7.54
CA GLY A 204 -12.33 -16.78 7.80
C GLY A 204 -11.70 -17.40 6.56
N GLY A 205 -12.39 -17.30 5.42
CA GLY A 205 -11.95 -17.84 4.14
C GLY A 205 -11.34 -16.81 3.21
N HIS A 206 -11.24 -17.19 1.93
CA HIS A 206 -10.81 -16.27 0.87
C HIS A 206 -11.84 -15.16 0.67
N THR A 207 -11.36 -13.91 0.55
CA THR A 207 -12.23 -12.75 0.37
C THR A 207 -11.85 -12.00 -0.90
N SER A 208 -12.83 -11.64 -1.72
CA SER A 208 -12.58 -10.93 -2.97
C SER A 208 -13.38 -9.63 -3.05
N PHE A 209 -12.66 -8.52 -3.22
CA PHE A 209 -13.16 -7.21 -3.61
C PHE A 209 -12.56 -6.82 -4.99
N LEU A 210 -12.30 -7.84 -5.85
CA LEU A 210 -11.75 -7.60 -7.19
C LEU A 210 -12.63 -6.59 -7.93
N ASN A 211 -12.04 -5.52 -8.47
CA ASN A 211 -12.71 -4.45 -9.22
C ASN A 211 -13.89 -3.79 -8.50
N ALA A 212 -14.02 -3.95 -7.16
CA ALA A 212 -15.08 -3.30 -6.39
C ALA A 212 -14.94 -1.77 -6.43
N LYS A 213 -16.06 -1.04 -6.44
CA LYS A 213 -16.09 0.42 -6.50
C LYS A 213 -16.74 0.99 -5.24
N PHE A 214 -15.97 1.76 -4.49
CA PHE A 214 -16.39 2.45 -3.28
C PHE A 214 -16.52 3.95 -3.59
N HIS A 215 -17.77 4.39 -3.85
CA HIS A 215 -18.04 5.77 -4.25
C HIS A 215 -18.05 6.73 -3.05
N GLY A 216 -18.40 6.23 -1.87
CA GLY A 216 -18.40 6.94 -0.60
C GLY A 216 -17.31 6.40 0.35
N ASN A 217 -17.58 6.50 1.65
CA ASN A 217 -16.66 6.02 2.67
C ASN A 217 -16.69 4.48 2.76
N ALA A 218 -15.51 3.89 2.90
CA ALA A 218 -15.33 2.46 3.07
C ALA A 218 -14.58 2.19 4.38
N ALA A 219 -15.30 1.65 5.37
CA ALA A 219 -14.77 1.37 6.69
C ALA A 219 -14.47 -0.13 6.86
N PHE A 220 -13.19 -0.47 6.98
CA PHE A 220 -12.70 -1.80 7.31
C PHE A 220 -11.95 -1.79 8.66
N ALA A 221 -12.29 -0.86 9.56
CA ALA A 221 -11.59 -0.76 10.83
C ALA A 221 -11.75 -2.02 11.68
N ALA A 222 -10.65 -2.48 12.28
CA ALA A 222 -10.59 -3.70 13.09
C ALA A 222 -11.09 -4.98 12.38
N THR A 223 -11.21 -4.94 11.05
CA THR A 223 -11.61 -6.11 10.23
C THR A 223 -10.53 -7.18 10.28
N ARG A 224 -10.95 -8.44 10.38
CA ARG A 224 -10.03 -9.58 10.37
C ARG A 224 -10.17 -10.41 9.09
N PHE A 225 -9.12 -10.44 8.27
CA PHE A 225 -8.98 -11.34 7.13
C PHE A 225 -8.05 -12.49 7.53
N ALA A 226 -8.61 -13.65 7.89
CA ALA A 226 -7.81 -14.81 8.26
C ALA A 226 -7.21 -15.51 7.02
N GLY A 227 -7.97 -15.56 5.93
CA GLY A 227 -7.51 -16.03 4.62
C GLY A 227 -6.93 -14.90 3.76
N SER A 228 -6.65 -15.21 2.49
CA SER A 228 -6.20 -14.20 1.52
C SER A 228 -7.34 -13.25 1.16
N VAL A 229 -6.98 -11.97 0.94
CA VAL A 229 -7.92 -10.95 0.48
C VAL A 229 -7.41 -10.27 -0.79
N VAL A 230 -8.31 -10.04 -1.74
CA VAL A 230 -8.01 -9.42 -3.04
C VAL A 230 -8.81 -8.12 -3.18
N PHE A 231 -8.08 -6.99 -3.24
CA PHE A 231 -8.60 -5.66 -3.60
C PHE A 231 -8.09 -5.21 -4.98
N ARG A 232 -7.63 -6.15 -5.81
CA ARG A 232 -7.07 -5.82 -7.13
C ARG A 232 -8.09 -5.02 -7.96
N GLU A 233 -7.61 -3.90 -8.57
CA GLU A 233 -8.41 -3.00 -9.40
C GLU A 233 -9.57 -2.31 -8.65
N ALA A 234 -9.65 -2.47 -7.33
CA ALA A 234 -10.65 -1.76 -6.54
C ALA A 234 -10.39 -0.24 -6.55
N GLY A 235 -11.46 0.55 -6.48
CA GLY A 235 -11.39 2.00 -6.47
C GLY A 235 -12.07 2.60 -5.26
N PHE A 236 -11.33 3.37 -4.46
CA PHE A 236 -11.81 4.11 -3.30
C PHE A 236 -11.87 5.59 -3.63
N LEU A 237 -13.08 6.13 -3.86
CA LEU A 237 -13.26 7.51 -4.31
C LEU A 237 -13.33 8.51 -3.15
N LEU A 238 -13.70 8.07 -1.94
CA LEU A 238 -13.62 8.86 -0.72
C LEU A 238 -12.69 8.20 0.32
N GLY A 239 -12.89 8.50 1.61
CA GLY A 239 -12.04 7.97 2.68
C GLY A 239 -12.12 6.45 2.79
N SER A 240 -10.96 5.81 2.97
CA SER A 240 -10.89 4.38 3.25
C SER A 240 -10.06 4.14 4.52
N THR A 241 -10.64 3.41 5.46
CA THR A 241 -9.94 3.06 6.70
C THR A 241 -9.84 1.55 6.89
N PHE A 242 -8.61 1.08 7.05
CA PHE A 242 -8.23 -0.27 7.42
C PHE A 242 -7.52 -0.27 8.79
N GLY A 243 -7.76 0.77 9.60
CA GLY A 243 -7.10 0.92 10.90
C GLY A 243 -7.35 -0.28 11.80
N LEU A 244 -6.31 -0.75 12.51
CA LEU A 244 -6.34 -1.92 13.41
C LEU A 244 -6.73 -3.24 12.75
N SER A 245 -6.87 -3.28 11.42
CA SER A 245 -7.21 -4.51 10.69
C SER A 245 -6.06 -5.52 10.67
N SER A 246 -6.41 -6.81 10.56
CA SER A 246 -5.44 -7.88 10.48
C SER A 246 -5.57 -8.68 9.18
N PHE A 247 -4.46 -8.83 8.46
CA PHE A 247 -4.34 -9.57 7.22
C PHE A 247 -3.49 -10.83 7.49
N GLY A 248 -4.16 -11.97 7.67
CA GLY A 248 -3.53 -13.24 8.03
C GLY A 248 -2.91 -13.97 6.84
N GLY A 249 -3.48 -13.81 5.65
CA GLY A 249 -2.95 -14.33 4.39
C GLY A 249 -2.52 -13.22 3.44
N LEU A 250 -2.29 -13.57 2.17
CA LEU A 250 -1.94 -12.62 1.13
C LEU A 250 -2.98 -11.50 1.03
N ALA A 251 -2.51 -10.23 1.07
CA ALA A 251 -3.30 -9.03 0.84
C ALA A 251 -2.90 -8.39 -0.50
N ASP A 252 -3.78 -8.51 -1.51
CA ASP A 252 -3.48 -8.05 -2.87
C ASP A 252 -4.22 -6.75 -3.20
N PHE A 253 -3.49 -5.62 -3.16
CA PHE A 253 -3.94 -4.29 -3.55
C PHE A 253 -3.33 -3.86 -4.90
N THR A 254 -3.03 -4.81 -5.79
CA THR A 254 -2.47 -4.51 -7.11
C THR A 254 -3.44 -3.68 -7.95
N ASN A 255 -2.94 -2.63 -8.61
CA ASN A 255 -3.72 -1.68 -9.41
C ASN A 255 -4.86 -0.98 -8.63
N VAL A 256 -4.82 -0.95 -7.30
CA VAL A 256 -5.83 -0.26 -6.49
C VAL A 256 -5.71 1.26 -6.66
N TYR A 257 -6.82 1.96 -6.58
CA TYR A 257 -6.88 3.42 -6.63
C TYR A 257 -7.47 4.00 -5.33
N PHE A 258 -6.72 4.87 -4.67
CA PHE A 258 -7.16 5.65 -3.52
C PHE A 258 -7.17 7.14 -3.86
N ASN A 259 -8.35 7.74 -3.97
CA ASN A 259 -8.51 9.17 -4.28
C ASN A 259 -8.31 10.08 -3.04
N LYS A 260 -8.52 9.55 -1.84
CA LYS A 260 -8.31 10.21 -0.55
C LYS A 260 -7.39 9.38 0.32
N THR A 261 -7.20 9.80 1.56
CA THR A 261 -6.33 9.08 2.51
C THR A 261 -6.70 7.61 2.63
N ALA A 262 -5.71 6.75 2.44
CA ALA A 262 -5.75 5.32 2.75
C ALA A 262 -5.13 5.11 4.13
N TYR A 263 -5.97 4.84 5.14
CA TYR A 263 -5.53 4.70 6.52
C TYR A 263 -5.40 3.24 6.93
N PHE A 264 -4.17 2.79 7.21
CA PHE A 264 -3.83 1.45 7.68
C PHE A 264 -3.21 1.47 9.09
N GLY A 265 -3.38 2.55 9.84
CA GLY A 265 -2.75 2.73 11.16
C GLY A 265 -3.07 1.59 12.13
N GLY A 266 -2.06 1.08 12.84
CA GLY A 266 -2.18 -0.07 13.74
C GLY A 266 -2.48 -1.41 13.04
N GLY A 267 -2.51 -1.44 11.71
CA GLY A 267 -2.79 -2.63 10.91
C GLY A 267 -1.69 -3.69 11.03
N LYS A 268 -2.07 -4.97 10.90
CA LYS A 268 -1.15 -6.10 10.99
C LYS A 268 -1.20 -6.94 9.71
N PHE A 269 -0.10 -6.97 8.97
CA PHE A 269 0.10 -7.82 7.80
C PHE A 269 1.06 -8.94 8.21
N THR A 270 0.57 -10.17 8.30
CA THR A 270 1.37 -11.32 8.75
C THR A 270 1.91 -12.16 7.60
N ASP A 271 1.51 -11.86 6.38
CA ASP A 271 1.97 -12.45 5.13
C ASP A 271 2.25 -11.32 4.11
N LEU A 272 2.41 -11.67 2.84
CA LEU A 272 2.71 -10.76 1.75
C LEU A 272 1.59 -9.73 1.54
N ALA A 273 1.96 -8.46 1.34
CA ALA A 273 1.07 -7.40 0.92
C ALA A 273 1.58 -6.78 -0.39
N TYR A 274 0.76 -6.80 -1.44
CA TYR A 274 1.08 -6.24 -2.75
C TYR A 274 0.32 -4.94 -2.99
N PHE A 275 1.06 -3.86 -3.17
CA PHE A 275 0.56 -2.57 -3.65
C PHE A 275 1.17 -2.23 -5.01
N VAL A 276 1.37 -3.26 -5.85
CA VAL A 276 1.99 -3.11 -7.17
C VAL A 276 1.11 -2.27 -8.07
N ASN A 277 1.68 -1.23 -8.72
CA ASN A 277 0.96 -0.26 -9.54
C ASN A 277 -0.19 0.47 -8.79
N ALA A 278 -0.21 0.46 -7.47
CA ALA A 278 -1.22 1.19 -6.70
C ALA A 278 -1.08 2.70 -6.91
N ARG A 279 -2.20 3.40 -6.97
CA ARG A 279 -2.25 4.85 -7.12
C ARG A 279 -2.88 5.50 -5.90
N PHE A 280 -2.16 6.45 -5.32
CA PHE A 280 -2.60 7.25 -4.18
C PHE A 280 -2.66 8.73 -4.57
N ASP A 281 -3.86 9.28 -4.68
CA ASP A 281 -4.08 10.72 -4.85
C ASP A 281 -4.20 11.42 -3.48
N GLY A 282 -4.42 10.66 -2.40
CA GLY A 282 -4.34 11.11 -1.01
C GLY A 282 -3.16 10.50 -0.25
N ASP A 283 -3.13 10.70 1.07
CA ASP A 283 -2.07 10.19 1.93
C ASP A 283 -2.15 8.67 2.12
N LEU A 284 -0.98 8.05 2.29
CA LEU A 284 -0.84 6.67 2.76
C LEU A 284 -0.37 6.68 4.21
N ASN A 285 -1.26 6.33 5.13
CA ASN A 285 -0.94 6.29 6.55
C ASN A 285 -0.82 4.85 7.06
N MET A 286 0.38 4.48 7.51
CA MET A 286 0.73 3.17 8.07
C MET A 286 1.37 3.31 9.46
N GLU A 287 1.00 4.35 10.23
CA GLU A 287 1.53 4.54 11.58
C GLU A 287 1.20 3.35 12.49
N ASP A 288 2.08 3.04 13.43
CA ASP A 288 1.93 1.94 14.40
C ASP A 288 1.63 0.55 13.77
N SER A 289 1.79 0.40 12.44
CA SER A 289 1.49 -0.85 11.74
C SER A 289 2.63 -1.87 11.82
N ARG A 290 2.28 -3.17 11.65
CA ARG A 290 3.24 -4.26 11.54
C ARG A 290 3.15 -4.90 10.16
N LEU A 291 4.24 -4.79 9.39
CA LEU A 291 4.31 -5.17 7.99
C LEU A 291 5.35 -6.30 7.84
N TYR A 292 4.90 -7.54 7.65
CA TYR A 292 5.86 -8.65 7.48
C TYR A 292 6.64 -8.50 6.19
N ASN A 293 5.97 -8.45 5.04
CA ASN A 293 6.58 -8.26 3.75
C ASN A 293 5.65 -7.46 2.84
N MET A 294 6.06 -6.26 2.44
CA MET A 294 5.23 -5.36 1.65
C MET A 294 5.97 -4.89 0.40
N ARG A 295 5.30 -4.95 -0.75
CA ARG A 295 5.82 -4.51 -2.03
C ARG A 295 5.02 -3.33 -2.57
N LEU A 296 5.75 -2.26 -2.88
CA LEU A 296 5.23 -1.00 -3.41
C LEU A 296 5.86 -0.71 -4.79
N ASP A 297 5.91 -1.74 -5.66
CA ASP A 297 6.51 -1.59 -6.99
C ASP A 297 5.61 -0.70 -7.89
N ASN A 298 6.22 0.26 -8.58
CA ASN A 298 5.55 1.18 -9.50
C ASN A 298 4.37 1.95 -8.88
N VAL A 299 4.43 2.24 -7.58
CA VAL A 299 3.40 3.04 -6.90
C VAL A 299 3.42 4.46 -7.44
N SER A 300 2.24 4.99 -7.74
CA SER A 300 2.04 6.38 -8.12
C SER A 300 1.47 7.17 -6.94
N LEU A 301 2.19 8.23 -6.54
CA LEU A 301 1.80 9.14 -5.46
C LEU A 301 1.59 10.53 -6.05
N GLN A 302 0.48 11.18 -5.74
CA GLN A 302 0.26 12.57 -6.15
C GLN A 302 1.27 13.51 -5.47
N GLU A 303 1.48 14.69 -6.04
CA GLU A 303 2.55 15.60 -5.63
C GLU A 303 2.46 16.02 -4.15
N ASP A 304 1.24 16.21 -3.65
CA ASP A 304 0.95 16.60 -2.25
C ASP A 304 0.77 15.43 -1.29
N SER A 305 0.69 14.20 -1.78
CA SER A 305 0.47 13.00 -0.95
C SER A 305 1.64 12.75 -0.02
N LYS A 306 1.34 12.39 1.23
CA LYS A 306 2.33 12.02 2.26
C LYS A 306 2.26 10.54 2.59
N ILE A 307 3.41 9.99 2.96
CA ILE A 307 3.53 8.64 3.50
C ILE A 307 3.91 8.76 4.97
N ASN A 308 3.09 8.21 5.85
CA ASN A 308 3.35 8.16 7.28
C ASN A 308 3.73 6.73 7.70
N LEU A 309 4.98 6.55 8.13
CA LEU A 309 5.53 5.30 8.67
C LEU A 309 5.94 5.44 10.14
N ASN A 310 5.34 6.39 10.87
CA ASN A 310 5.68 6.59 12.29
C ASN A 310 5.43 5.31 13.09
N ASN A 311 6.44 4.85 13.83
CA ASN A 311 6.39 3.63 14.62
C ASN A 311 6.00 2.35 13.83
N ALA A 312 6.02 2.40 12.50
CA ALA A 312 5.78 1.21 11.68
C ALA A 312 6.96 0.23 11.84
N ASP A 313 6.62 -1.04 12.09
CA ASP A 313 7.59 -2.13 12.14
C ASP A 313 7.47 -2.98 10.87
N PHE A 314 8.57 -3.16 10.15
CA PHE A 314 8.59 -3.95 8.92
C PHE A 314 9.81 -4.85 8.84
N THR A 315 9.59 -6.09 8.39
CA THR A 315 10.68 -7.04 8.15
C THR A 315 11.28 -6.80 6.78
N LYS A 316 10.43 -6.57 5.76
CA LYS A 316 10.85 -6.29 4.40
C LYS A 316 9.86 -5.32 3.74
N LEU A 317 10.34 -4.13 3.39
CA LEU A 317 9.58 -3.12 2.67
C LEU A 317 10.26 -2.80 1.34
N GLU A 318 9.69 -3.29 0.24
CA GLU A 318 10.24 -3.09 -1.10
C GLU A 318 9.62 -1.84 -1.73
N VAL A 319 10.29 -0.71 -1.53
CA VAL A 319 9.98 0.57 -2.16
C VAL A 319 11.28 1.33 -2.42
N ARG A 320 11.47 1.90 -3.62
CA ARG A 320 12.67 2.67 -3.93
C ARG A 320 12.65 4.01 -3.23
N TRP A 321 13.80 4.43 -2.70
CA TRP A 321 13.94 5.71 -2.03
C TRP A 321 13.49 6.90 -2.89
N ALA A 322 13.83 6.87 -4.18
CA ALA A 322 13.44 7.89 -5.14
C ALA A 322 11.92 8.15 -5.23
N VAL A 323 11.09 7.15 -4.92
CA VAL A 323 9.63 7.24 -4.94
C VAL A 323 9.09 7.97 -3.70
N ILE A 324 9.71 7.72 -2.52
CA ILE A 324 9.15 8.17 -1.23
C ILE A 324 9.88 9.37 -0.61
N LYS A 325 11.09 9.71 -1.07
CA LYS A 325 12.01 10.69 -0.43
C LYS A 325 11.39 12.05 -0.13
N ASP A 326 10.54 12.57 -1.01
CA ASP A 326 9.94 13.90 -0.90
C ASP A 326 8.54 13.86 -0.24
N ARG A 327 8.03 12.65 0.05
CA ARG A 327 6.68 12.39 0.55
C ARG A 327 6.65 11.79 1.95
N LEU A 328 7.78 11.25 2.41
CA LEU A 328 7.86 10.63 3.72
C LEU A 328 7.73 11.67 4.83
N VAL A 329 6.79 11.48 5.74
CA VAL A 329 6.68 12.27 6.96
C VAL A 329 7.93 12.04 7.81
N TYR A 330 8.61 13.14 8.19
CA TYR A 330 9.86 13.01 8.95
C TYR A 330 9.65 12.40 10.31
N ASN A 331 10.26 11.25 10.52
CA ASN A 331 10.42 10.60 11.81
C ASN A 331 11.77 9.88 11.83
N GLY A 332 12.64 10.25 12.76
CA GLY A 332 14.01 9.71 12.80
C GLY A 332 14.07 8.20 12.91
N ALA A 333 13.17 7.58 13.68
CA ALA A 333 13.11 6.13 13.81
C ALA A 333 12.69 5.45 12.49
N ALA A 334 11.70 6.01 11.78
CA ALA A 334 11.26 5.50 10.48
C ALA A 334 12.37 5.58 9.42
N TYR A 335 13.13 6.70 9.38
CA TYR A 335 14.27 6.83 8.47
C TYR A 335 15.35 5.79 8.76
N LEU A 336 15.72 5.59 10.03
CA LEU A 336 16.74 4.61 10.41
C LEU A 336 16.27 3.16 10.15
N ALA A 337 14.98 2.87 10.35
CA ALA A 337 14.39 1.59 9.98
C ALA A 337 14.47 1.35 8.46
N LEU A 338 14.18 2.37 7.63
CA LEU A 338 14.34 2.30 6.17
C LEU A 338 15.79 2.08 5.76
N VAL A 339 16.76 2.78 6.37
CA VAL A 339 18.19 2.55 6.10
C VAL A 339 18.58 1.09 6.38
N LYS A 340 18.13 0.54 7.51
CA LYS A 340 18.38 -0.87 7.85
C LYS A 340 17.72 -1.81 6.83
N ASN A 341 16.49 -1.53 6.44
CA ASN A 341 15.75 -2.29 5.44
C ASN A 341 16.46 -2.28 4.07
N TYR A 342 16.86 -1.11 3.56
CA TYR A 342 17.56 -1.00 2.29
C TYR A 342 18.90 -1.76 2.30
N LYS A 343 19.64 -1.73 3.43
CA LYS A 343 20.84 -2.53 3.58
C LYS A 343 20.55 -4.04 3.53
N SER A 344 19.46 -4.49 4.15
CA SER A 344 19.05 -5.90 4.11
C SER A 344 18.59 -6.37 2.73
N LEU A 345 18.15 -5.42 1.88
CA LEU A 345 17.78 -5.63 0.48
C LEU A 345 18.97 -5.49 -0.50
N GLU A 346 20.17 -5.16 0.02
CA GLU A 346 21.36 -4.85 -0.77
C GLU A 346 21.17 -3.61 -1.70
N TRP A 347 20.23 -2.72 -1.34
CA TRP A 347 19.97 -1.45 -2.04
C TRP A 347 20.77 -0.33 -1.39
N PHE A 348 22.10 -0.41 -1.52
CA PHE A 348 23.02 0.46 -0.78
C PHE A 348 22.89 1.94 -1.17
N ASP A 349 22.62 2.24 -2.44
CA ASP A 349 22.43 3.63 -2.88
C ASP A 349 21.17 4.25 -2.23
N ASP A 350 20.07 3.51 -2.18
CA ASP A 350 18.84 3.95 -1.50
C ASP A 350 19.09 4.13 0.02
N ALA A 351 19.88 3.24 0.64
CA ALA A 351 20.23 3.35 2.05
C ALA A 351 21.04 4.62 2.34
N ASP A 352 22.01 4.93 1.49
CA ASP A 352 22.87 6.11 1.64
C ASP A 352 22.12 7.41 1.40
N ASP A 353 21.25 7.44 0.39
CA ASP A 353 20.43 8.60 0.09
C ASP A 353 19.43 8.88 1.23
N CYS A 354 18.80 7.82 1.76
CA CYS A 354 17.90 7.90 2.91
C CYS A 354 18.65 8.42 4.16
N TYR A 355 19.82 7.85 4.45
CA TYR A 355 20.65 8.27 5.59
C TYR A 355 21.13 9.71 5.44
N TYR A 356 21.55 10.11 4.24
CA TYR A 356 21.95 11.48 3.95
C TYR A 356 20.82 12.47 4.21
N GLN A 357 19.62 12.19 3.73
CA GLN A 357 18.45 13.06 3.95
C GLN A 357 18.06 13.12 5.44
N TYR A 358 18.06 11.99 6.14
CA TYR A 358 17.85 11.92 7.59
C TYR A 358 18.78 12.89 8.34
N ARG A 359 20.10 12.83 8.04
CA ARG A 359 21.09 13.70 8.68
C ARG A 359 20.88 15.17 8.32
N ARG A 360 20.54 15.46 7.07
CA ARG A 360 20.27 16.84 6.61
C ARG A 360 19.09 17.47 7.34
N ILE A 361 17.97 16.77 7.42
CA ILE A 361 16.77 17.26 8.13
C ILE A 361 17.09 17.45 9.62
N GLY A 362 17.77 16.47 10.25
CA GLY A 362 18.18 16.56 11.64
C GLY A 362 19.11 17.76 11.91
N GLN A 363 20.06 18.05 11.00
CA GLN A 363 20.93 19.20 11.07
C GLN A 363 20.16 20.53 10.97
N ASP A 364 19.18 20.61 10.07
CA ASP A 364 18.39 21.83 9.87
C ASP A 364 17.54 22.14 11.11
N GLN A 365 17.00 21.11 11.78
CA GLN A 365 16.21 21.22 13.01
C GLN A 365 17.05 21.43 14.27
N ALA A 366 18.35 21.11 14.25
CA ALA A 366 19.21 21.23 15.42
C ALA A 366 19.44 22.69 15.83
N PRO A 367 19.42 23.03 17.12
CA PRO A 367 19.76 24.35 17.60
C PRO A 367 21.26 24.67 17.34
N TRP A 368 21.58 25.96 17.21
CA TRP A 368 22.96 26.40 17.05
C TRP A 368 23.80 26.02 18.28
N GLY A 369 24.93 25.34 18.04
CA GLY A 369 25.85 24.89 19.08
C GLY A 369 26.97 24.03 18.46
N TRP A 370 27.88 23.53 19.32
CA TRP A 370 29.00 22.69 18.87
C TRP A 370 28.56 21.44 18.09
N GLY A 371 27.41 20.85 18.45
CA GLY A 371 26.82 19.72 17.72
C GLY A 371 26.47 20.07 16.28
N LYS A 372 25.83 21.23 16.04
CA LYS A 372 25.51 21.70 14.69
C LYS A 372 26.76 22.02 13.87
N ILE A 373 27.78 22.59 14.52
CA ILE A 373 29.07 22.91 13.85
C ILE A 373 29.76 21.60 13.43
N SER A 374 29.87 20.62 14.31
CA SER A 374 30.45 19.31 13.99
C SER A 374 29.69 18.58 12.87
N ASP A 375 28.37 18.70 12.87
CA ASP A 375 27.50 18.13 11.85
C ASP A 375 27.69 18.82 10.50
N LEU A 376 27.85 20.16 10.48
CA LEU A 376 28.15 20.96 9.30
C LEU A 376 29.51 20.56 8.69
N ILE A 377 30.53 20.36 9.54
CA ILE A 377 31.85 19.89 9.11
C ILE A 377 31.75 18.49 8.50
N SER A 378 31.05 17.58 9.14
CA SER A 378 30.82 16.22 8.62
C SER A 378 30.09 16.22 7.28
N TRP A 379 29.05 17.06 7.14
CA TRP A 379 28.34 17.23 5.88
C TRP A 379 29.26 17.76 4.78
N LEU A 380 29.99 18.86 5.05
CA LEU A 380 30.82 19.54 4.06
C LEU A 380 32.04 18.70 3.64
N SER A 381 32.67 17.95 4.57
CA SER A 381 33.89 17.18 4.31
C SER A 381 33.64 15.83 3.61
N CYS A 382 32.59 15.10 4.00
CA CYS A 382 32.37 13.72 3.54
C CYS A 382 30.90 13.34 3.30
N GLY A 383 29.97 14.32 3.33
CA GLY A 383 28.56 14.05 3.16
C GLY A 383 28.04 13.02 4.16
N TYR A 384 28.39 13.18 5.45
CA TYR A 384 28.09 12.24 6.55
C TYR A 384 28.67 10.82 6.37
N GLY A 385 29.75 10.69 5.60
CA GLY A 385 30.43 9.40 5.36
C GLY A 385 29.80 8.54 4.25
N VAL A 386 28.80 9.07 3.52
CA VAL A 386 28.14 8.33 2.43
C VAL A 386 28.39 8.92 1.04
N ARG A 387 29.15 10.02 0.93
CA ARG A 387 29.42 10.71 -0.33
C ARG A 387 30.92 10.80 -0.59
N VAL A 388 31.48 9.78 -1.25
CA VAL A 388 32.91 9.75 -1.63
C VAL A 388 33.31 10.95 -2.48
N SER A 389 32.42 11.46 -3.32
CA SER A 389 32.66 12.62 -4.18
C SER A 389 33.03 13.89 -3.42
N TYR A 390 32.51 14.10 -2.19
CA TYR A 390 32.83 15.27 -1.37
C TYR A 390 34.29 15.24 -0.92
N THR A 391 34.75 14.10 -0.40
CA THR A 391 36.16 13.94 0.01
C THR A 391 37.09 14.00 -1.17
N ALA A 392 36.75 13.40 -2.31
CA ALA A 392 37.55 13.51 -3.54
C ALA A 392 37.65 14.96 -4.01
N PHE A 393 36.55 15.71 -3.97
CA PHE A 393 36.56 17.15 -4.30
C PHE A 393 37.51 17.93 -3.39
N TRP A 394 37.43 17.71 -2.06
CA TRP A 394 38.32 18.41 -1.12
C TRP A 394 39.81 18.05 -1.30
N CYS A 395 40.13 16.81 -1.63
CA CYS A 395 41.50 16.40 -1.97
C CYS A 395 42.00 17.19 -3.17
N LEU A 396 41.26 17.21 -4.28
CA LEU A 396 41.60 17.92 -5.49
C LEU A 396 41.69 19.45 -5.27
N PHE A 397 40.70 20.01 -4.57
CA PHE A 397 40.65 21.43 -4.25
C PHE A 397 41.87 21.86 -3.43
N THR A 398 42.24 21.11 -2.40
CA THR A 398 43.40 21.42 -1.56
C THR A 398 44.67 21.42 -2.38
N ILE A 399 44.93 20.40 -3.20
CA ILE A 399 46.10 20.33 -4.08
C ILE A 399 46.14 21.51 -5.02
N LEU A 400 45.07 21.84 -5.71
CA LEU A 400 45.04 22.96 -6.65
C LEU A 400 45.20 24.30 -5.93
N PHE A 401 44.54 24.49 -4.80
CA PHE A 401 44.60 25.72 -4.01
C PHE A 401 46.03 26.03 -3.53
N PHE A 402 46.69 25.07 -2.91
CA PHE A 402 48.06 25.24 -2.44
C PHE A 402 49.05 25.35 -3.62
N GLY A 403 48.85 24.57 -4.69
CA GLY A 403 49.63 24.68 -5.92
C GLY A 403 49.61 26.08 -6.51
N VAL A 404 48.42 26.73 -6.56
CA VAL A 404 48.28 28.13 -6.99
C VAL A 404 48.98 29.09 -6.03
N ILE A 405 48.83 28.90 -4.72
CA ILE A 405 49.48 29.75 -3.69
C ILE A 405 50.99 29.68 -3.83
N PHE A 406 51.59 28.50 -3.96
CA PHE A 406 53.05 28.36 -4.12
C PHE A 406 53.55 28.94 -5.42
N TRP A 407 52.81 28.81 -6.52
CA TRP A 407 53.16 29.38 -7.81
C TRP A 407 53.03 30.91 -7.85
N ALA A 408 51.87 31.45 -7.49
CA ALA A 408 51.56 32.87 -7.57
C ALA A 408 52.39 33.69 -6.55
N GLY A 409 52.59 33.14 -5.35
CA GLY A 409 53.38 33.77 -4.29
C GLY A 409 54.89 33.65 -4.46
N LYS A 410 55.39 32.94 -5.50
CA LYS A 410 56.80 32.63 -5.68
C LYS A 410 57.45 32.02 -4.42
N GLY A 411 56.67 31.21 -3.69
CA GLY A 411 57.04 30.66 -2.39
C GLY A 411 58.01 29.49 -2.43
N MET A 412 58.60 29.16 -3.57
CA MET A 412 59.40 27.97 -3.76
C MET A 412 60.69 28.27 -4.51
N ASN A 413 61.74 27.53 -4.17
CA ASN A 413 62.98 27.49 -4.94
C ASN A 413 63.21 26.10 -5.52
N LYS A 414 63.77 26.04 -6.74
CA LYS A 414 64.13 24.81 -7.45
C LYS A 414 65.64 24.76 -7.65
N PHE A 415 66.25 23.62 -7.41
CA PHE A 415 67.65 23.35 -7.71
C PHE A 415 67.75 22.44 -8.92
N GLU A 416 68.72 22.72 -9.77
CA GLU A 416 69.15 21.85 -10.84
C GLU A 416 70.45 21.16 -10.42
N ILE A 417 70.48 19.82 -10.47
CA ILE A 417 71.70 19.07 -10.23
C ILE A 417 72.52 19.17 -11.51
N VAL A 418 73.48 20.07 -11.51
CA VAL A 418 74.42 20.21 -12.64
C VAL A 418 75.55 19.22 -12.45
N GLY A 419 75.64 18.30 -13.40
CA GLY A 419 76.57 17.22 -13.68
C GLY A 419 77.76 16.95 -12.79
N MET A 420 77.97 15.66 -12.55
CA MET A 420 79.12 15.09 -11.93
C MET A 420 80.37 15.25 -12.86
N GLU A 421 81.24 16.19 -12.61
CA GLU A 421 82.55 16.14 -13.22
C GLU A 421 83.71 15.74 -12.24
N LEU A 422 83.45 15.73 -10.89
CA LEU A 422 84.43 15.24 -9.90
C LEU A 422 83.72 14.81 -8.58
N PRO A 423 84.26 13.82 -7.84
CA PRO A 423 83.70 13.39 -6.55
C PRO A 423 83.95 14.48 -5.49
N GLY A 424 82.95 15.21 -5.07
CA GLY A 424 82.95 16.12 -3.92
C GLY A 424 82.42 17.55 -4.22
N ASP A 425 82.14 17.98 -5.45
CA ASP A 425 81.68 19.33 -5.75
C ASP A 425 80.25 19.37 -6.28
N HIS A 426 79.32 19.12 -5.33
CA HIS A 426 77.88 19.29 -5.61
C HIS A 426 77.46 20.73 -5.46
N ARG A 427 77.60 21.56 -6.55
CA ARG A 427 77.07 22.93 -6.56
C ARG A 427 75.62 22.94 -6.97
N LEU A 428 74.72 23.10 -6.00
CA LEU A 428 73.30 23.38 -6.22
C LEU A 428 73.17 24.83 -6.75
N ARG A 429 72.75 24.99 -8.01
CA ARG A 429 72.45 26.34 -8.56
C ARG A 429 70.95 26.58 -8.46
N PRO A 430 70.47 27.68 -7.86
CA PRO A 430 69.07 28.03 -7.90
C PRO A 430 68.65 28.33 -9.32
N THR A 431 67.66 27.61 -9.83
CA THR A 431 67.05 27.88 -11.15
C THR A 431 66.02 29.00 -11.05
N ALA A 432 66.00 29.87 -12.02
CA ALA A 432 65.40 31.19 -11.92
C ALA A 432 63.89 31.28 -11.91
N ARG A 433 63.15 30.24 -12.26
CA ARG A 433 61.66 30.26 -12.24
C ARG A 433 61.07 28.87 -11.98
N VAL A 434 60.21 28.78 -10.98
CA VAL A 434 59.32 27.62 -10.70
C VAL A 434 58.11 27.75 -11.61
N SER A 435 57.85 26.75 -12.44
CA SER A 435 56.65 26.70 -13.29
C SER A 435 55.40 26.32 -12.45
N PHE A 436 54.20 26.54 -12.98
CA PHE A 436 52.97 26.09 -12.34
C PHE A 436 52.95 24.55 -12.14
N THR A 437 53.51 23.82 -13.11
CA THR A 437 53.59 22.35 -13.02
C THR A 437 54.52 21.89 -11.89
N ASP A 438 55.64 22.63 -11.65
CA ASP A 438 56.53 22.33 -10.52
C ASP A 438 55.81 22.56 -9.16
N ALA A 439 55.05 23.66 -9.06
CA ALA A 439 54.31 24.01 -7.87
C ALA A 439 53.15 22.99 -7.61
N LEU A 440 52.47 22.57 -8.68
CA LEU A 440 51.43 21.54 -8.58
C LEU A 440 52.02 20.18 -8.17
N TYR A 441 53.18 19.80 -8.78
CA TYR A 441 53.88 18.57 -8.38
C TYR A 441 54.35 18.61 -6.92
N PHE A 442 54.81 19.74 -6.44
CA PHE A 442 55.19 19.96 -5.05
C PHE A 442 53.95 19.81 -4.13
N SER A 443 52.83 20.44 -4.47
CA SER A 443 51.59 20.34 -3.73
C SER A 443 51.06 18.86 -3.67
N ILE A 444 51.08 18.15 -4.79
CA ILE A 444 50.70 16.72 -4.82
C ILE A 444 51.59 15.91 -3.86
N ALA A 445 52.95 16.16 -3.90
CA ALA A 445 53.86 15.44 -3.04
C ALA A 445 53.66 15.78 -1.55
N MET A 446 53.48 17.06 -1.21
CA MET A 446 53.16 17.49 0.16
C MET A 446 51.84 16.93 0.66
N PHE A 447 50.80 16.95 -0.16
CA PHE A 447 49.48 16.44 0.16
C PHE A 447 49.48 14.90 0.40
N THR A 448 50.18 14.14 -0.46
CA THR A 448 50.17 12.68 -0.42
C THR A 448 51.18 12.08 0.54
N THR A 449 52.39 12.62 0.61
CA THR A 449 53.51 12.04 1.35
C THR A 449 54.02 12.90 2.50
N SER A 450 53.59 14.17 2.60
CA SER A 450 54.13 15.22 3.48
C SER A 450 55.65 15.45 3.31
N GLN A 451 56.17 15.08 2.16
CA GLN A 451 57.60 15.25 1.84
C GLN A 451 57.78 16.10 0.60
N ALA A 452 58.66 17.10 0.71
CA ALA A 452 59.02 17.91 -0.43
C ALA A 452 59.81 17.07 -1.45
N PRO A 453 59.57 17.25 -2.76
CA PRO A 453 60.41 16.66 -3.81
C PRO A 453 61.85 17.11 -3.66
N VAL A 454 62.78 16.23 -4.03
CA VAL A 454 64.25 16.42 -3.82
C VAL A 454 64.77 17.76 -4.40
N ASN A 455 64.17 18.26 -5.48
CA ASN A 455 64.65 19.42 -6.21
C ASN A 455 63.90 20.73 -5.91
N THR A 456 62.91 20.69 -5.00
CA THR A 456 62.05 21.85 -4.69
C THR A 456 61.85 21.99 -3.20
N TYR A 457 61.94 23.22 -2.68
CA TYR A 457 61.66 23.46 -1.26
C TYR A 457 60.94 24.81 -1.06
N PRO A 458 60.04 24.90 -0.04
CA PRO A 458 59.33 26.14 0.27
C PRO A 458 60.23 27.14 1.02
N VAL A 459 60.01 28.44 0.79
CA VAL A 459 60.82 29.51 1.36
C VAL A 459 60.03 30.38 2.34
N GLY A 460 60.63 30.75 3.46
CA GLY A 460 60.02 31.69 4.43
C GLY A 460 58.70 31.20 4.96
N PHE A 461 57.64 32.02 4.94
CA PHE A 461 56.30 31.69 5.44
C PHE A 461 55.66 30.49 4.73
N TYR A 462 56.02 30.22 3.46
CA TYR A 462 55.47 29.09 2.71
C TYR A 462 55.85 27.72 3.28
N ARG A 463 56.85 27.64 4.15
CA ARG A 463 57.15 26.41 4.92
C ARG A 463 56.00 26.01 5.85
N HIS A 464 55.39 27.00 6.50
CA HIS A 464 54.23 26.76 7.39
C HIS A 464 52.99 26.34 6.57
N LEU A 465 52.81 26.94 5.37
CA LEU A 465 51.72 26.53 4.47
C LEU A 465 51.90 25.10 3.94
N ALA A 466 53.17 24.72 3.59
CA ALA A 466 53.46 23.35 3.16
C ALA A 466 53.19 22.33 4.28
N MET A 467 53.53 22.67 5.54
CA MET A 467 53.22 21.84 6.69
C MET A 467 51.70 21.72 6.90
N ALA A 468 50.96 22.83 6.79
CA ALA A 468 49.49 22.83 6.90
C ALA A 468 48.82 21.98 5.79
N GLU A 469 49.36 22.09 4.55
CA GLU A 469 48.89 21.24 3.44
C GLU A 469 49.12 19.75 3.71
N GLY A 470 50.32 19.37 4.22
CA GLY A 470 50.62 17.99 4.58
C GLY A 470 49.65 17.43 5.65
N ILE A 471 49.32 18.23 6.70
CA ILE A 471 48.37 17.86 7.74
C ILE A 471 46.96 17.67 7.14
N LEU A 472 46.51 18.61 6.27
CA LEU A 472 45.24 18.51 5.58
C LEU A 472 45.19 17.29 4.64
N GLY A 473 46.32 17.01 3.98
CA GLY A 473 46.46 15.86 3.10
C GLY A 473 46.23 14.53 3.84
N TRP A 474 46.91 14.34 4.97
CA TRP A 474 46.71 13.16 5.82
C TRP A 474 45.27 13.04 6.31
N PHE A 475 44.66 14.16 6.70
CA PHE A 475 43.27 14.19 7.16
C PHE A 475 42.30 13.79 6.03
N PHE A 476 42.40 14.43 4.86
CA PHE A 476 41.48 14.15 3.75
C PHE A 476 41.71 12.78 3.09
N LEU A 477 42.98 12.34 2.95
CA LEU A 477 43.27 10.99 2.46
C LEU A 477 42.77 9.92 3.41
N GLY A 478 42.97 10.09 4.72
CA GLY A 478 42.41 9.18 5.73
C GLY A 478 40.90 9.14 5.67
N LEU A 479 40.25 10.30 5.60
CA LEU A 479 38.80 10.39 5.46
C LEU A 479 38.29 9.76 4.15
N PHE A 480 39.02 9.98 3.04
CA PHE A 480 38.70 9.39 1.73
C PHE A 480 38.76 7.86 1.76
N VAL A 481 39.81 7.29 2.37
CA VAL A 481 39.96 5.85 2.51
C VAL A 481 38.84 5.25 3.38
N VAL A 482 38.51 5.90 4.50
CA VAL A 482 37.41 5.44 5.38
C VAL A 482 36.07 5.45 4.65
N VAL A 483 35.73 6.55 3.95
CA VAL A 483 34.47 6.65 3.21
C VAL A 483 34.44 5.66 2.04
N LEU A 484 35.55 5.54 1.30
CA LEU A 484 35.69 4.62 0.18
C LEU A 484 35.56 3.16 0.66
N SER A 485 36.21 2.78 1.77
CA SER A 485 36.10 1.44 2.33
C SER A 485 34.68 1.13 2.78
N GLY A 486 33.96 2.10 3.36
CA GLY A 486 32.55 1.96 3.69
C GLY A 486 31.64 1.73 2.48
N VAL A 487 32.06 2.16 1.28
CA VAL A 487 31.34 1.92 0.02
C VAL A 487 31.76 0.59 -0.63
N LEU A 488 33.02 0.17 -0.49
CA LEU A 488 33.57 -1.05 -1.13
C LEU A 488 33.34 -2.33 -0.35
N ILE A 489 33.11 -2.25 0.98
CA ILE A 489 32.93 -3.41 1.88
C ILE A 489 31.44 -3.65 2.22
N ARG A 490 30.59 -3.25 1.35
CA ARG A 490 29.11 -3.40 1.51
C ARG A 490 28.63 -4.78 1.12
#